data_00a14355eaed52b320ba6545440e565a
#
_entry.id   00a14355eaed52b320ba6545440e565a
#
_cell.length_a   1.000
_cell.length_b   1.000
_cell.length_c   1.000
_cell.angle_alpha   90.00
_cell.angle_beta   90.00
_cell.angle_gamma   90.00
#
_symmetry.space_group_name_H-M   'P 1'
#
loop_
_entity.id
_entity.type
_entity.pdbx_description
1 polymer ?
#
loop_
_entity_poly.entity_id
_entity_poly.type
_entity_poly.pdbx_seq_one_letter_code
_entity_poly.pdbx_strand_id
1 'polypeptide(L)'
;AAHAAADAWGRTSVQERSNILLKIADRIEQNLELLAVTEIWDNGKAVRETLNADIPLAADHFRYFAGCIRAQEGSAAEINDSTVAYHIHEPLGVV
;
A
#
# COMPACT_ATOMS: atom_id res chain seq x y z
N ALA A 1 -8.96 1.90 16.54
CA ALA A 1 -9.34 0.88 15.54
C ALA A 1 -8.10 0.22 14.92
N ALA A 2 -7.14 0.99 14.34
CA ALA A 2 -5.98 0.43 13.62
C ALA A 2 -5.08 -0.44 14.52
N HIS A 3 -4.73 0.00 15.72
CA HIS A 3 -3.95 -0.82 16.67
C HIS A 3 -4.63 -2.15 17.02
N ALA A 4 -5.97 -2.15 17.15
CA ALA A 4 -6.70 -3.39 17.44
C ALA A 4 -6.69 -4.39 16.26
N ALA A 5 -6.48 -3.91 15.05
CA ALA A 5 -6.41 -4.74 13.84
C ALA A 5 -4.97 -5.18 13.50
N ALA A 6 -3.94 -4.56 14.09
CA ALA A 6 -2.54 -4.73 13.70
C ALA A 6 -2.07 -6.20 13.74
N ASP A 7 -2.38 -6.92 14.81
CA ASP A 7 -2.00 -8.33 14.96
C ASP A 7 -2.66 -9.25 13.93
N ALA A 8 -3.97 -9.06 13.69
CA ALA A 8 -4.68 -9.86 12.70
C ALA A 8 -4.20 -9.54 11.28
N TRP A 9 -4.00 -8.25 10.98
CA TRP A 9 -3.48 -7.78 9.71
C TRP A 9 -2.05 -8.30 9.45
N GLY A 10 -1.18 -8.27 10.45
CA GLY A 10 0.19 -8.77 10.36
C GLY A 10 0.30 -10.27 10.05
N ARG A 11 -0.75 -11.05 10.34
CA ARG A 11 -0.82 -12.49 10.04
C ARG A 11 -1.44 -12.81 8.68
N THR A 12 -1.98 -11.84 7.97
CA THR A 12 -2.52 -12.07 6.63
C THR A 12 -1.40 -12.41 5.64
N SER A 13 -1.74 -13.21 4.65
CA SER A 13 -0.78 -13.54 3.59
C SER A 13 -0.44 -12.33 2.73
N VAL A 14 0.74 -12.33 2.13
CA VAL A 14 1.14 -11.30 1.15
C VAL A 14 0.14 -11.19 0.01
N GLN A 15 -0.39 -12.33 -0.48
CA GLN A 15 -1.39 -12.35 -1.53
C GLN A 15 -2.69 -11.66 -1.09
N GLU A 16 -3.15 -11.91 0.12
CA GLU A 16 -4.35 -11.29 0.66
C GLU A 16 -4.20 -9.77 0.78
N ARG A 17 -3.08 -9.30 1.33
CA ARG A 17 -2.77 -7.87 1.39
C ARG A 17 -2.69 -7.23 0.01
N SER A 18 -2.03 -7.89 -0.95
CA SER A 18 -1.98 -7.45 -2.34
C SER A 18 -3.38 -7.30 -2.94
N ASN A 19 -4.24 -8.31 -2.75
CA ASN A 19 -5.61 -8.26 -3.25
C ASN A 19 -6.45 -7.13 -2.62
N ILE A 20 -6.21 -6.80 -1.35
CA ILE A 20 -6.88 -5.67 -0.69
C ILE A 20 -6.42 -4.34 -1.30
N LEU A 21 -5.12 -4.16 -1.54
CA LEU A 21 -4.61 -2.96 -2.21
C LEU A 21 -5.21 -2.78 -3.60
N LEU A 22 -5.34 -3.85 -4.39
CA LEU A 22 -6.01 -3.82 -5.70
C LEU A 22 -7.47 -3.39 -5.58
N LYS A 23 -8.21 -3.95 -4.61
CA LYS A 23 -9.60 -3.54 -4.35
C LYS A 23 -9.72 -2.06 -3.94
N ILE A 24 -8.75 -1.54 -3.19
CA ILE A 24 -8.70 -0.11 -2.84
C ILE A 24 -8.53 0.72 -4.11
N ALA A 25 -7.59 0.37 -5.00
CA ALA A 25 -7.40 1.04 -6.27
C ALA A 25 -8.69 1.06 -7.12
N ASP A 26 -9.36 -0.09 -7.25
CA ASP A 26 -10.63 -0.19 -7.98
C ASP A 26 -11.72 0.70 -7.35
N ARG A 27 -11.79 0.77 -6.03
CA ARG A 27 -12.75 1.65 -5.33
C ARG A 27 -12.44 3.13 -5.51
N ILE A 28 -11.16 3.51 -5.55
CA ILE A 28 -10.75 4.88 -5.85
C ILE A 28 -11.22 5.26 -7.25
N GLU A 29 -10.97 4.43 -8.26
CA GLU A 29 -11.38 4.69 -9.64
C GLU A 29 -12.91 4.75 -9.80
N GLN A 30 -13.64 3.84 -9.16
CA GLN A 30 -15.12 3.86 -9.17
C GLN A 30 -15.72 5.13 -8.56
N ASN A 31 -14.98 5.83 -7.72
CA ASN A 31 -15.42 7.06 -7.04
C ASN A 31 -14.57 8.27 -7.40
N LEU A 32 -13.89 8.23 -8.54
CA LEU A 32 -12.90 9.23 -8.95
C LEU A 32 -13.42 10.65 -8.86
N GLU A 33 -14.58 10.93 -9.45
CA GLU A 33 -15.16 12.29 -9.45
C GLU A 33 -15.51 12.76 -8.03
N LEU A 34 -16.13 11.88 -7.23
CA LEU A 34 -16.46 12.19 -5.84
C LEU A 34 -15.23 12.54 -5.03
N LEU A 35 -14.18 11.73 -5.15
CA LEU A 35 -12.92 11.92 -4.43
C LEU A 35 -12.22 13.19 -4.89
N ALA A 36 -12.19 13.45 -6.21
CA ALA A 36 -11.59 14.66 -6.77
C ALA A 36 -12.30 15.93 -6.25
N VAL A 37 -13.62 15.94 -6.22
CA VAL A 37 -14.40 17.07 -5.67
C VAL A 37 -14.16 17.23 -4.17
N THR A 38 -14.11 16.13 -3.42
CA THR A 38 -13.83 16.17 -1.97
C THR A 38 -12.45 16.76 -1.70
N GLU A 39 -11.43 16.36 -2.44
CA GLU A 39 -10.08 16.89 -2.36
C GLU A 39 -10.03 18.41 -2.62
N ILE A 40 -10.80 18.90 -3.60
CA ILE A 40 -10.90 20.33 -3.91
C ILE A 40 -11.50 21.10 -2.72
N TRP A 41 -12.55 20.57 -2.13
CA TRP A 41 -13.19 21.18 -0.96
C TRP A 41 -12.27 21.27 0.25
N ASP A 42 -11.41 20.26 0.42
CA ASP A 42 -10.49 20.19 1.55
C ASP A 42 -9.28 21.12 1.37
N ASN A 43 -8.64 21.13 0.21
CA ASN A 43 -7.37 21.83 0.01
C ASN A 43 -7.36 22.94 -1.02
N GLY A 44 -8.45 23.15 -1.77
CA GLY A 44 -8.58 24.22 -2.76
C GLY A 44 -7.82 24.01 -4.07
N LYS A 45 -7.36 22.80 -4.37
CA LYS A 45 -6.70 22.50 -5.65
C LYS A 45 -7.63 22.71 -6.84
N ALA A 46 -7.02 22.89 -8.02
CA ALA A 46 -7.78 22.96 -9.27
C ALA A 46 -8.38 21.59 -9.61
N VAL A 47 -9.65 21.58 -10.04
CA VAL A 47 -10.37 20.35 -10.42
C VAL A 47 -9.64 19.56 -11.51
N ARG A 48 -8.99 20.23 -12.42
CA ARG A 48 -8.17 19.58 -13.46
C ARG A 48 -7.05 18.72 -12.87
N GLU A 49 -6.40 19.18 -11.84
CA GLU A 49 -5.30 18.46 -11.19
C GLU A 49 -5.81 17.23 -10.43
N THR A 50 -6.86 17.39 -9.64
CA THR A 50 -7.43 16.30 -8.86
C THR A 50 -8.01 15.18 -9.74
N LEU A 51 -8.74 15.54 -10.81
CA LEU A 51 -9.36 14.57 -11.72
C LEU A 51 -8.37 13.84 -12.62
N ASN A 52 -7.35 14.54 -13.13
CA ASN A 52 -6.48 13.98 -14.16
C ASN A 52 -5.08 13.58 -13.66
N ALA A 53 -4.73 13.96 -12.45
CA ALA A 53 -3.43 13.63 -11.85
C ALA A 53 -3.57 12.97 -10.48
N ASP A 54 -4.03 13.69 -9.45
CA ASP A 54 -3.90 13.24 -8.07
C ASP A 54 -4.65 11.93 -7.79
N ILE A 55 -5.93 11.85 -8.12
CA ILE A 55 -6.74 10.66 -7.81
C ILE A 55 -6.37 9.46 -8.69
N PRO A 56 -6.14 9.60 -10.02
CA PRO A 56 -5.60 8.51 -10.83
C PRO A 56 -4.23 8.01 -10.34
N LEU A 57 -3.34 8.92 -9.96
CA LEU A 57 -2.02 8.56 -9.42
C LEU A 57 -2.14 7.81 -8.08
N ALA A 58 -3.07 8.21 -7.22
CA ALA A 58 -3.34 7.48 -5.98
C ALA A 58 -3.75 6.03 -6.25
N ALA A 59 -4.67 5.80 -7.19
CA ALA A 59 -5.07 4.45 -7.60
C ALA A 59 -3.91 3.64 -8.17
N ASP A 60 -3.09 4.25 -9.03
CA ASP A 60 -1.90 3.63 -9.62
C ASP A 60 -0.87 3.22 -8.55
N HIS A 61 -0.62 4.05 -7.56
CA HIS A 61 0.27 3.72 -6.45
C HIS A 61 -0.21 2.52 -5.64
N PHE A 62 -1.52 2.40 -5.36
CA PHE A 62 -2.05 1.21 -4.72
C PHE A 62 -1.82 -0.05 -5.56
N ARG A 63 -1.98 0.02 -6.89
CA ARG A 63 -1.67 -1.11 -7.79
C ARG A 63 -0.19 -1.43 -7.81
N TYR A 64 0.67 -0.42 -7.90
CA TYR A 64 2.12 -0.60 -7.88
C TYR A 64 2.56 -1.34 -6.62
N PHE A 65 2.18 -0.86 -5.44
CA PHE A 65 2.58 -1.49 -4.18
C PHE A 65 1.92 -2.86 -3.96
N ALA A 66 0.75 -3.11 -4.51
CA ALA A 66 0.16 -4.45 -4.53
C ALA A 66 1.03 -5.47 -5.28
N GLY A 67 1.71 -5.03 -6.34
CA GLY A 67 2.72 -5.83 -7.04
C GLY A 67 4.01 -5.97 -6.24
N CYS A 68 4.53 -4.86 -5.71
CA CYS A 68 5.80 -4.83 -4.97
C CYS A 68 5.82 -5.78 -3.79
N ILE A 69 4.77 -5.81 -2.97
CA ILE A 69 4.73 -6.67 -1.77
C ILE A 69 4.79 -8.16 -2.09
N ARG A 70 4.42 -8.57 -3.32
CA ARG A 70 4.51 -9.97 -3.76
C ARG A 70 5.91 -10.37 -4.22
N ALA A 71 6.73 -9.40 -4.59
CA ALA A 71 8.11 -9.58 -5.05
C ALA A 71 9.15 -9.18 -3.99
N GLN A 72 8.70 -8.71 -2.83
CA GLN A 72 9.59 -8.28 -1.75
C GLN A 72 10.25 -9.49 -1.10
N GLU A 73 11.56 -9.53 -1.18
CA GLU A 73 12.39 -10.60 -0.62
C GLU A 73 13.20 -10.07 0.58
N GLY A 74 13.60 -10.99 1.45
CA GLY A 74 14.66 -10.76 2.41
C GLY A 74 16.02 -11.14 1.83
N SER A 75 17.03 -11.26 2.67
CA SER A 75 18.32 -11.79 2.27
C SER A 75 18.87 -12.76 3.30
N ALA A 76 19.72 -13.66 2.85
CA ALA A 76 20.50 -14.52 3.72
C ALA A 76 21.95 -14.54 3.24
N ALA A 77 22.89 -14.55 4.19
CA ALA A 77 24.32 -14.65 3.92
C ALA A 77 24.99 -15.58 4.93
N GLU A 78 25.86 -16.43 4.45
CA GLU A 78 26.77 -17.20 5.31
C GLU A 78 27.90 -16.27 5.78
N ILE A 79 28.04 -16.17 7.09
CA ILE A 79 29.11 -15.37 7.72
C ILE A 79 30.36 -16.25 7.91
N ASN A 80 30.15 -17.48 8.34
CA ASN A 80 31.17 -18.52 8.49
C ASN A 80 30.48 -19.88 8.59
N ASP A 81 31.26 -20.95 8.74
CA ASP A 81 30.78 -22.34 8.77
C ASP A 81 29.70 -22.65 9.83
N SER A 82 29.56 -21.80 10.84
CA SER A 82 28.59 -21.99 11.93
C SER A 82 27.54 -20.91 12.07
N THR A 83 27.60 -19.88 11.23
CA THR A 83 26.74 -18.67 11.38
C THR A 83 26.16 -18.24 10.07
N VAL A 84 24.82 -18.18 10.02
CA VAL A 84 24.05 -17.60 8.91
C VAL A 84 23.33 -16.35 9.42
N ALA A 85 23.49 -15.24 8.70
CA ALA A 85 22.72 -14.04 8.91
C ALA A 85 21.56 -14.00 7.90
N TYR A 86 20.38 -13.61 8.35
CA TYR A 86 19.25 -13.34 7.46
C TYR A 86 18.56 -12.07 7.89
N HIS A 87 17.93 -11.40 6.93
CA HIS A 87 17.06 -10.28 7.24
C HIS A 87 15.68 -10.46 6.61
N ILE A 88 14.67 -10.05 7.35
CA ILE A 88 13.28 -10.04 6.93
C ILE A 88 12.70 -8.63 7.11
N HIS A 89 11.68 -8.31 6.33
CA HIS A 89 10.95 -7.07 6.49
C HIS A 89 9.83 -7.25 7.50
N GLU A 90 9.77 -6.32 8.46
CA GLU A 90 8.72 -6.27 9.48
C GLU A 90 8.01 -4.92 9.42
N PRO A 91 6.70 -4.85 9.80
CA PRO A 91 6.01 -3.57 9.86
C PRO A 91 6.61 -2.66 10.93
N LEU A 92 6.74 -1.38 10.63
CA LEU A 92 7.20 -0.37 11.61
C LEU A 92 6.17 -0.14 12.73
N GLY A 93 4.92 -0.40 12.45
CA GLY A 93 3.79 -0.19 13.36
C GLY A 93 2.58 0.38 12.64
N VAL A 94 1.71 1.03 13.40
CA VAL A 94 0.53 1.75 12.89
C VAL A 94 0.92 3.22 12.66
N VAL A 95 0.61 3.72 11.48
CA VAL A 95 0.87 5.10 11.05
C VAL A 95 -0.43 5.89 11.05
#